data_a8dc8bcbda28578e40f01747ccd888d5
#
_entry.id   a8dc8bcbda28578e40f01747ccd888d5
#
_cell.length_a   1.000
_cell.length_b   1.000
_cell.length_c   1.000
_cell.angle_alpha   90.00
_cell.angle_beta   90.00
_cell.angle_gamma   90.00
#
_symmetry.space_group_name_H-M   'P 1'
#
loop_
_entity.id
_entity.type
_entity.pdbx_description
1 polymer ?
#
loop_
_entity_poly.entity_id
_entity_poly.type
_entity_poly.pdbx_seq_one_letter_code
_entity_poly.pdbx_strand_id
1 'polypeptide(L)'
;MHWTKYIASCALSLSIGAIALAAAGQSTSPPLESKPAANTPISTASQPAAEEWWKHAVLYEIYPRSFQDSDGDGIGDIKGITSRLDYLEELGIDAIWITPMYPSPGIDYGYDISDYTAIDPVYGTMADFDNLVAEAKKHNIRVIMDYVINHTSDQHAWFKESASSRTNPKRDWYIWRDGKAPGQPPNNWQSWFGHSAWTLDPGTNQYYYHYFYTQQPDLNWRNPEVHAAMDGVLDFWMQHGAAGFRIDAVSRLFEDPGLHDDPYLPGFNAYGDRNIEHKYTDNFPEVHDVLKEVRRVVDRYPGNPVLVTEADEPSVEELTKMYGNGDEVQLPMDFQIADVNELSAPRFRGLFNQIENNSAHGQPEYFFSNHDQPRQRDRYGDGEHDDQIAKLMAVLLLATRGTPQMYYGEELGMRTTDPTRIEDVHDPIGKLGWPKEKGRDGERTPMQWNAGAMAGFTTAAKPWLPVPPSAAQYNVETERKDPDSIFNTYKRLLALRKSNAALRDGSYQAVNESDPNVFAFLRRSGDKTVLVALNMSSKSRKVSFKLAAKGVKGTGLTVLYCSPAGAAVSRVKQVELAPFAALIAEVN
;
A
#
# COMPACT_ATOMS: atom_id res chain seq x y z
N MET A 1 0.82 -9.52 -17.25
CA MET A 1 1.91 -9.37 -18.22
C MET A 1 2.92 -8.39 -17.65
N HIS A 2 4.21 -8.66 -17.70
CA HIS A 2 5.24 -8.26 -16.76
C HIS A 2 5.54 -6.76 -16.72
N TRP A 3 5.45 -6.19 -15.55
CA TRP A 3 6.12 -4.94 -15.20
C TRP A 3 7.62 -5.26 -14.99
N THR A 4 8.40 -5.18 -16.03
CA THR A 4 9.85 -5.41 -15.93
C THR A 4 10.53 -4.05 -15.81
N LYS A 5 10.79 -3.60 -14.59
CA LYS A 5 11.73 -2.51 -14.34
C LYS A 5 13.15 -3.03 -14.63
N TYR A 6 13.86 -2.40 -15.56
CA TYR A 6 15.28 -2.60 -15.75
C TYR A 6 16.04 -1.81 -14.68
N ILE A 7 16.49 -2.49 -13.64
CA ILE A 7 17.47 -1.94 -12.70
C ILE A 7 18.86 -2.19 -13.28
N ALA A 8 19.48 -1.14 -13.80
CA ALA A 8 20.90 -1.14 -14.07
C ALA A 8 21.62 -0.58 -12.85
N SER A 9 22.16 -1.47 -12.01
CA SER A 9 23.11 -1.09 -10.96
C SER A 9 24.43 -0.60 -11.59
N CYS A 10 24.72 0.67 -11.45
CA CYS A 10 26.08 1.20 -11.55
C CYS A 10 26.50 1.75 -10.19
N ALA A 11 27.29 0.94 -9.48
CA ALA A 11 28.04 1.42 -8.33
C ALA A 11 29.24 2.25 -8.83
N LEU A 12 29.32 3.50 -8.44
CA LEU A 12 30.56 4.27 -8.49
C LEU A 12 30.76 5.03 -7.19
N SER A 13 31.69 4.55 -6.41
CA SER A 13 32.24 5.21 -5.23
C SER A 13 33.16 6.37 -5.66
N LEU A 14 33.01 7.55 -5.05
CA LEU A 14 34.12 8.50 -4.94
C LEU A 14 34.00 9.39 -3.69
N SER A 15 35.14 9.55 -3.06
CA SER A 15 35.43 10.03 -1.73
C SER A 15 35.65 11.54 -1.63
N ILE A 16 35.31 12.09 -0.47
CA ILE A 16 36.01 13.10 0.37
C ILE A 16 36.26 14.50 -0.17
N GLY A 17 35.84 15.49 0.61
CA GLY A 17 36.33 16.86 0.57
C GLY A 17 35.68 17.76 1.62
N ALA A 18 36.19 17.71 2.86
CA ALA A 18 35.82 18.66 3.91
C ALA A 18 36.57 19.99 3.74
N ILE A 19 35.86 21.10 3.83
CA ILE A 19 36.46 22.40 4.17
C ILE A 19 35.54 23.13 5.14
N ALA A 20 36.08 23.37 6.34
CA ALA A 20 35.49 24.26 7.33
C ALA A 20 35.96 25.70 7.10
N LEU A 21 35.10 26.67 7.28
CA LEU A 21 35.54 28.03 7.65
C LEU A 21 34.49 28.70 8.56
N ALA A 22 34.98 29.20 9.67
CA ALA A 22 34.26 29.95 10.70
C ALA A 22 34.36 31.47 10.43
N ALA A 23 33.39 32.24 10.94
CA ALA A 23 33.50 33.54 11.66
C ALA A 23 32.14 34.21 11.76
N ALA A 24 31.62 34.33 12.90
CA ALA A 24 31.57 35.39 13.92
C ALA A 24 30.95 36.72 13.48
N GLY A 25 29.90 37.12 14.21
CA GLY A 25 29.31 38.50 14.16
C GLY A 25 28.14 38.63 15.15
N GLN A 26 28.43 39.07 16.38
CA GLN A 26 27.43 39.39 17.42
C GLN A 26 26.81 40.74 17.15
N SER A 27 25.52 40.88 17.44
CA SER A 27 24.87 42.16 17.74
C SER A 27 23.82 41.97 18.83
N THR A 28 24.06 42.64 19.95
CA THR A 28 23.24 42.69 21.18
C THR A 28 22.21 43.81 21.14
N SER A 29 21.00 43.55 21.63
CA SER A 29 20.10 44.58 22.18
C SER A 29 19.26 43.97 23.33
N PRO A 30 18.94 44.75 24.39
CA PRO A 30 18.59 44.22 25.71
C PRO A 30 17.09 43.93 25.91
N PRO A 31 16.73 43.16 26.97
CA PRO A 31 15.39 42.62 27.17
C PRO A 31 14.48 43.55 27.99
N LEU A 32 13.19 43.51 27.68
CA LEU A 32 12.11 44.03 28.50
C LEU A 32 11.68 43.00 29.57
N GLU A 33 11.81 43.40 30.83
CA GLU A 33 11.31 42.64 31.98
C GLU A 33 9.78 42.64 32.05
N SER A 34 9.17 41.42 32.12
CA SER A 34 7.81 41.23 32.62
C SER A 34 7.81 40.23 33.77
N LYS A 35 7.19 40.60 34.89
CA LYS A 35 7.09 39.86 36.14
C LYS A 35 6.37 38.50 35.94
N PRO A 36 6.81 37.41 36.62
CA PRO A 36 6.16 36.12 36.51
C PRO A 36 4.90 36.01 37.37
N ALA A 37 3.84 35.46 36.78
CA ALA A 37 2.69 34.94 37.51
C ALA A 37 3.06 33.57 38.08
N ALA A 38 2.63 33.30 39.31
CA ALA A 38 2.91 32.07 40.05
C ALA A 38 2.30 30.85 39.35
N ASN A 39 3.18 29.97 38.83
CA ASN A 39 2.80 28.66 38.32
C ASN A 39 2.66 27.65 39.49
N THR A 40 1.45 27.21 39.74
CA THR A 40 1.17 25.97 40.50
C THR A 40 1.65 24.79 39.63
N PRO A 41 2.45 23.83 40.10
CA PRO A 41 2.87 22.70 39.28
C PRO A 41 1.66 21.78 39.03
N ILE A 42 1.21 21.71 37.78
CA ILE A 42 0.32 20.65 37.32
C ILE A 42 1.15 19.38 37.35
N SER A 43 0.77 18.44 38.21
CA SER A 43 1.31 17.08 38.23
C SER A 43 1.07 16.43 36.88
N THR A 44 2.12 16.33 36.05
CA THR A 44 2.13 15.50 34.86
C THR A 44 2.23 14.03 35.30
N ALA A 45 1.09 13.46 35.68
CA ALA A 45 0.97 12.00 35.57
C ALA A 45 1.19 11.69 34.08
N SER A 46 2.29 11.02 33.73
CA SER A 46 2.54 10.52 32.38
C SER A 46 1.34 9.65 31.99
N GLN A 47 0.56 10.12 31.03
CA GLN A 47 -0.42 9.24 30.38
C GLN A 47 0.36 8.01 29.87
N PRO A 48 -0.17 6.78 30.03
CA PRO A 48 0.43 5.63 29.39
C PRO A 48 0.61 5.96 27.91
N ALA A 49 1.80 5.65 27.36
CA ALA A 49 2.07 5.88 25.95
C ALA A 49 0.92 5.25 25.14
N ALA A 50 0.33 6.03 24.25
CA ALA A 50 -0.77 5.55 23.42
C ALA A 50 -0.31 4.29 22.68
N GLU A 51 -1.17 3.26 22.69
CA GLU A 51 -0.84 1.98 22.05
C GLU A 51 -0.59 2.18 20.56
N GLU A 52 0.55 1.72 20.06
CA GLU A 52 0.89 1.71 18.64
C GLU A 52 0.17 0.53 17.97
N TRP A 53 -1.17 0.61 17.93
CA TRP A 53 -2.08 -0.45 17.50
C TRP A 53 -1.73 -1.02 16.12
N TRP A 54 -1.24 -0.16 15.23
CA TRP A 54 -0.85 -0.50 13.86
C TRP A 54 0.31 -1.50 13.80
N LYS A 55 1.15 -1.60 14.82
CA LYS A 55 2.23 -2.62 14.88
C LYS A 55 1.70 -4.04 14.95
N HIS A 56 0.51 -4.22 15.49
CA HIS A 56 -0.10 -5.53 15.71
C HIS A 56 -1.26 -5.81 14.78
N ALA A 57 -1.73 -4.78 14.09
CA ALA A 57 -2.88 -4.83 13.21
C ALA A 57 -2.64 -5.67 11.95
N VAL A 58 -3.75 -6.11 11.39
CA VAL A 58 -3.86 -6.60 10.02
C VAL A 58 -4.75 -5.63 9.26
N LEU A 59 -4.19 -5.03 8.21
CA LEU A 59 -4.91 -4.11 7.34
C LEU A 59 -5.63 -4.90 6.24
N TYR A 60 -6.78 -4.40 5.82
CA TYR A 60 -7.55 -4.98 4.73
C TYR A 60 -7.98 -3.88 3.76
N GLU A 61 -7.49 -3.94 2.54
CA GLU A 61 -7.83 -2.99 1.50
C GLU A 61 -9.16 -3.33 0.87
N ILE A 62 -10.06 -2.35 0.81
CA ILE A 62 -11.37 -2.43 0.16
C ILE A 62 -11.40 -1.50 -1.04
N TYR A 63 -11.69 -2.07 -2.21
CA TYR A 63 -12.08 -1.32 -3.39
C TYR A 63 -13.61 -1.15 -3.36
N PRO A 64 -14.16 0.03 -2.97
CA PRO A 64 -15.56 0.15 -2.60
C PRO A 64 -16.52 -0.27 -3.70
N ARG A 65 -16.22 0.10 -4.97
CA ARG A 65 -17.04 -0.26 -6.14
C ARG A 65 -17.25 -1.76 -6.32
N SER A 66 -16.38 -2.59 -5.76
CA SER A 66 -16.37 -4.03 -5.97
C SER A 66 -16.61 -4.87 -4.71
N PHE A 67 -16.80 -4.25 -3.54
CA PHE A 67 -16.91 -5.01 -2.30
C PHE A 67 -18.32 -5.53 -2.06
N GLN A 68 -19.33 -4.65 -1.99
CA GLN A 68 -20.73 -5.00 -1.84
C GLN A 68 -21.62 -3.85 -2.30
N ASP A 69 -22.56 -4.14 -3.19
CA ASP A 69 -23.64 -3.25 -3.58
C ASP A 69 -24.86 -3.48 -2.68
N SER A 70 -25.38 -2.42 -2.08
CA SER A 70 -26.51 -2.46 -1.16
C SER A 70 -27.83 -1.98 -1.75
N ASP A 71 -27.81 -1.18 -2.81
CA ASP A 71 -29.01 -0.55 -3.41
C ASP A 71 -29.41 -1.13 -4.78
N GLY A 72 -28.55 -1.97 -5.37
CA GLY A 72 -28.85 -2.72 -6.58
C GLY A 72 -28.61 -1.96 -7.88
N ASP A 73 -27.67 -1.00 -7.87
CA ASP A 73 -27.28 -0.27 -9.08
C ASP A 73 -26.11 -0.93 -9.83
N GLY A 74 -25.47 -1.93 -9.24
CA GLY A 74 -24.35 -2.68 -9.80
C GLY A 74 -22.98 -2.17 -9.36
N ILE A 75 -22.93 -1.17 -8.48
CA ILE A 75 -21.72 -0.56 -7.92
C ILE A 75 -21.74 -0.76 -6.40
N GLY A 76 -20.61 -1.18 -5.83
CA GLY A 76 -20.48 -1.29 -4.38
C GLY A 76 -20.48 0.08 -3.68
N ASP A 77 -20.95 0.11 -2.44
CA ASP A 77 -21.21 1.35 -1.70
C ASP A 77 -20.87 1.23 -0.20
N ILE A 78 -20.92 2.35 0.52
CA ILE A 78 -20.59 2.43 1.95
C ILE A 78 -21.53 1.57 2.82
N LYS A 79 -22.82 1.53 2.51
CA LYS A 79 -23.77 0.68 3.24
C LYS A 79 -23.48 -0.80 3.00
N GLY A 80 -23.06 -1.14 1.78
CA GLY A 80 -22.58 -2.46 1.44
C GLY A 80 -21.35 -2.84 2.29
N ILE A 81 -20.35 -1.96 2.40
CA ILE A 81 -19.19 -2.19 3.28
C ILE A 81 -19.67 -2.38 4.72
N THR A 82 -20.54 -1.49 5.23
CA THR A 82 -21.08 -1.57 6.58
C THR A 82 -21.77 -2.91 6.85
N SER A 83 -22.51 -3.43 5.87
CA SER A 83 -23.23 -4.71 5.98
C SER A 83 -22.31 -5.95 6.07
N ARG A 84 -21.00 -5.78 5.81
CA ARG A 84 -20.01 -6.85 5.82
C ARG A 84 -18.98 -6.74 6.95
N LEU A 85 -19.20 -5.86 7.92
CA LEU A 85 -18.31 -5.72 9.08
C LEU A 85 -18.23 -7.00 9.92
N ASP A 86 -19.34 -7.74 10.09
CA ASP A 86 -19.34 -9.07 10.74
C ASP A 86 -18.37 -10.05 10.08
N TYR A 87 -18.29 -10.02 8.74
CA TYR A 87 -17.36 -10.85 7.96
C TYR A 87 -15.91 -10.49 8.24
N LEU A 88 -15.59 -9.20 8.28
CA LEU A 88 -14.24 -8.70 8.55
C LEU A 88 -13.81 -8.99 9.98
N GLU A 89 -14.72 -8.87 10.95
CA GLU A 89 -14.48 -9.29 12.34
C GLU A 89 -14.26 -10.80 12.44
N GLU A 90 -15.11 -11.62 11.80
CA GLU A 90 -14.96 -13.08 11.73
C GLU A 90 -13.60 -13.49 11.16
N LEU A 91 -13.14 -12.82 10.10
CA LEU A 91 -11.84 -13.06 9.49
C LEU A 91 -10.71 -12.67 10.45
N GLY A 92 -10.90 -11.62 11.24
CA GLY A 92 -9.94 -11.14 12.22
C GLY A 92 -9.17 -9.91 11.77
N ILE A 93 -9.79 -9.04 10.96
CA ILE A 93 -9.23 -7.77 10.49
C ILE A 93 -9.28 -6.72 11.61
N ASP A 94 -8.27 -5.85 11.69
CA ASP A 94 -8.15 -4.82 12.71
C ASP A 94 -8.38 -3.41 12.14
N ALA A 95 -8.09 -3.21 10.87
CA ALA A 95 -8.38 -1.95 10.18
C ALA A 95 -8.69 -2.19 8.69
N ILE A 96 -9.59 -1.40 8.14
CA ILE A 96 -9.86 -1.34 6.71
C ILE A 96 -9.27 -0.06 6.13
N TRP A 97 -8.54 -0.18 5.03
CA TRP A 97 -8.22 0.93 4.16
C TRP A 97 -9.21 0.89 2.99
N ILE A 98 -9.88 2.00 2.75
CA ILE A 98 -10.85 2.14 1.66
C ILE A 98 -10.24 3.07 0.61
N THR A 99 -10.15 2.59 -0.65
CA THR A 99 -9.69 3.42 -1.77
C THR A 99 -10.67 4.59 -1.99
N PRO A 100 -10.30 5.66 -2.71
CA PRO A 100 -11.01 6.93 -2.66
C PRO A 100 -12.52 6.82 -2.88
N MET A 101 -13.30 7.42 -1.97
CA MET A 101 -14.76 7.54 -2.04
C MET A 101 -15.22 9.00 -2.26
N TYR A 102 -14.30 9.87 -2.60
CA TYR A 102 -14.55 11.29 -2.85
C TYR A 102 -15.28 11.51 -4.17
N PRO A 103 -16.00 12.64 -4.35
CA PRO A 103 -16.52 13.03 -5.65
C PRO A 103 -15.43 13.03 -6.72
N SER A 104 -15.69 12.31 -7.80
CA SER A 104 -14.75 12.09 -8.89
C SER A 104 -15.51 12.01 -10.21
N PRO A 105 -15.02 12.61 -11.30
CA PRO A 105 -15.51 12.32 -12.66
C PRO A 105 -15.34 10.88 -13.11
N GLY A 106 -14.52 10.09 -12.39
CA GLY A 106 -14.34 8.67 -12.64
C GLY A 106 -13.36 8.35 -13.78
N ILE A 107 -12.47 9.26 -14.10
CA ILE A 107 -11.40 9.02 -15.09
C ILE A 107 -10.44 7.96 -14.57
N ASP A 108 -10.09 8.03 -13.27
CA ASP A 108 -9.26 7.05 -12.56
C ASP A 108 -10.01 6.45 -11.36
N TYR A 109 -11.32 6.27 -11.52
CA TYR A 109 -12.20 5.56 -10.58
C TYR A 109 -12.04 5.96 -9.11
N GLY A 110 -11.94 7.27 -8.83
CA GLY A 110 -11.86 7.85 -7.50
C GLY A 110 -10.56 8.60 -7.24
N TYR A 111 -9.47 8.29 -7.94
CA TYR A 111 -8.20 9.00 -7.78
C TYR A 111 -8.16 10.39 -8.46
N ASP A 112 -9.07 10.69 -9.37
CA ASP A 112 -9.28 12.03 -9.94
C ASP A 112 -10.30 12.83 -9.10
N ILE A 113 -9.87 13.32 -7.92
CA ILE A 113 -10.75 13.91 -6.90
C ILE A 113 -11.18 15.33 -7.28
N SER A 114 -12.50 15.58 -7.27
CA SER A 114 -13.08 16.89 -7.54
C SER A 114 -13.54 17.66 -6.28
N ASP A 115 -13.65 16.97 -5.13
CA ASP A 115 -13.92 17.55 -3.80
C ASP A 115 -13.39 16.60 -2.71
N TYR A 116 -12.43 17.05 -1.91
CA TYR A 116 -11.81 16.24 -0.85
C TYR A 116 -12.65 16.12 0.43
N THR A 117 -13.73 16.90 0.57
CA THR A 117 -14.50 17.05 1.81
C THR A 117 -15.92 16.53 1.70
N ALA A 118 -16.18 15.67 0.73
CA ALA A 118 -17.48 15.05 0.50
C ALA A 118 -17.33 13.56 0.14
N ILE A 119 -18.41 12.82 0.21
CA ILE A 119 -18.55 11.47 -0.34
C ILE A 119 -19.22 11.57 -1.71
N ASP A 120 -18.72 10.83 -2.69
CA ASP A 120 -19.36 10.71 -4.00
C ASP A 120 -20.75 10.07 -3.83
N PRO A 121 -21.80 10.69 -4.39
CA PRO A 121 -23.16 10.12 -4.32
C PRO A 121 -23.29 8.68 -4.79
N VAL A 122 -22.39 8.21 -5.66
CA VAL A 122 -22.33 6.80 -6.10
C VAL A 122 -22.01 5.84 -4.96
N TYR A 123 -21.31 6.31 -3.91
CA TYR A 123 -20.97 5.51 -2.74
C TYR A 123 -21.87 5.77 -1.53
N GLY A 124 -22.66 6.84 -1.56
CA GLY A 124 -23.53 7.22 -0.45
C GLY A 124 -23.39 8.67 -0.01
N THR A 125 -23.50 8.89 1.28
CA THR A 125 -23.47 10.23 1.91
C THR A 125 -22.46 10.30 3.05
N MET A 126 -22.16 11.53 3.52
CA MET A 126 -21.37 11.73 4.75
C MET A 126 -21.99 11.02 5.96
N ALA A 127 -23.32 10.99 6.06
CA ALA A 127 -24.00 10.27 7.16
C ALA A 127 -23.80 8.74 7.07
N ASP A 128 -23.69 8.19 5.86
CA ASP A 128 -23.36 6.77 5.66
C ASP A 128 -21.91 6.48 6.06
N PHE A 129 -20.98 7.40 5.79
CA PHE A 129 -19.60 7.30 6.23
C PHE A 129 -19.49 7.39 7.77
N ASP A 130 -20.12 8.37 8.41
CA ASP A 130 -20.13 8.50 9.86
C ASP A 130 -20.72 7.25 10.51
N ASN A 131 -21.75 6.66 9.90
CA ASN A 131 -22.33 5.38 10.36
C ASN A 131 -21.34 4.21 10.18
N LEU A 132 -20.64 4.13 9.04
CA LEU A 132 -19.60 3.10 8.82
C LEU A 132 -18.54 3.15 9.92
N VAL A 133 -18.01 4.34 10.22
CA VAL A 133 -17.01 4.53 11.28
C VAL A 133 -17.54 4.11 12.65
N ALA A 134 -18.78 4.50 12.96
CA ALA A 134 -19.43 4.14 14.23
C ALA A 134 -19.67 2.64 14.36
N GLU A 135 -20.14 1.97 13.31
CA GLU A 135 -20.34 0.51 13.29
C GLU A 135 -19.01 -0.24 13.32
N ALA A 136 -18.02 0.14 12.49
CA ALA A 136 -16.70 -0.48 12.49
C ALA A 136 -16.05 -0.46 13.89
N LYS A 137 -16.21 0.63 14.62
CA LYS A 137 -15.74 0.74 16.00
C LYS A 137 -16.36 -0.31 16.96
N LYS A 138 -17.62 -0.72 16.73
CA LYS A 138 -18.28 -1.77 17.53
C LYS A 138 -17.66 -3.15 17.26
N HIS A 139 -17.17 -3.35 16.05
CA HIS A 139 -16.43 -4.55 15.61
C HIS A 139 -14.93 -4.48 15.91
N ASN A 140 -14.44 -3.43 16.62
CA ASN A 140 -13.03 -3.16 16.86
C ASN A 140 -12.21 -2.99 15.57
N ILE A 141 -12.84 -2.56 14.49
CA ILE A 141 -12.23 -2.27 13.21
C ILE A 141 -12.05 -0.75 13.08
N ARG A 142 -10.87 -0.33 12.62
CA ARG A 142 -10.55 1.07 12.34
C ARG A 142 -10.72 1.36 10.85
N VAL A 143 -11.03 2.60 10.51
CA VAL A 143 -11.20 3.04 9.12
C VAL A 143 -10.03 3.98 8.75
N ILE A 144 -9.25 3.60 7.74
CA ILE A 144 -8.17 4.37 7.14
C ILE A 144 -8.68 4.92 5.82
N MET A 145 -8.50 6.23 5.60
CA MET A 145 -8.89 6.92 4.37
C MET A 145 -7.73 6.99 3.39
N ASP A 146 -8.03 7.03 2.11
CA ASP A 146 -7.02 7.36 1.10
C ASP A 146 -6.78 8.87 1.06
N TYR A 147 -5.55 9.31 0.94
CA TYR A 147 -5.15 10.71 0.90
C TYR A 147 -4.33 10.97 -0.36
N VAL A 148 -5.04 11.31 -1.44
CA VAL A 148 -4.45 11.59 -2.76
C VAL A 148 -3.90 13.01 -2.75
N ILE A 149 -2.59 13.14 -2.57
CA ILE A 149 -1.97 14.45 -2.34
C ILE A 149 -1.21 15.00 -3.55
N ASN A 150 -0.89 14.13 -4.53
CA ASN A 150 -0.10 14.56 -5.68
C ASN A 150 -0.88 15.48 -6.62
N HIS A 151 -2.14 15.20 -6.88
CA HIS A 151 -2.96 15.86 -7.90
C HIS A 151 -4.41 16.02 -7.48
N THR A 152 -5.16 16.78 -8.25
CA THR A 152 -6.63 16.81 -8.19
C THR A 152 -7.22 16.41 -9.53
N SER A 153 -8.54 16.25 -9.61
CA SER A 153 -9.23 16.27 -10.90
C SER A 153 -9.09 17.65 -11.56
N ASP A 154 -9.09 17.70 -12.89
CA ASP A 154 -9.27 18.94 -13.65
C ASP A 154 -10.66 19.56 -13.40
N GLN A 155 -11.59 18.81 -12.81
CA GLN A 155 -12.91 19.28 -12.40
C GLN A 155 -12.93 19.87 -10.98
N HIS A 156 -11.83 19.78 -10.22
CA HIS A 156 -11.72 20.39 -8.91
C HIS A 156 -11.84 21.92 -8.99
N ALA A 157 -12.51 22.54 -8.03
CA ALA A 157 -12.70 23.99 -8.01
C ALA A 157 -11.36 24.76 -8.04
N TRP A 158 -10.34 24.24 -7.35
CA TRP A 158 -9.00 24.87 -7.32
C TRP A 158 -8.37 24.91 -8.72
N PHE A 159 -8.45 23.80 -9.48
CA PHE A 159 -7.89 23.78 -10.84
C PHE A 159 -8.66 24.70 -11.80
N LYS A 160 -9.99 24.69 -11.74
CA LYS A 160 -10.82 25.59 -12.56
C LYS A 160 -10.51 27.07 -12.30
N GLU A 161 -10.31 27.45 -11.04
CA GLU A 161 -9.84 28.80 -10.71
C GLU A 161 -8.43 29.04 -11.26
N SER A 162 -7.48 28.13 -11.00
CA SER A 162 -6.10 28.23 -11.47
C SER A 162 -6.00 28.37 -13.00
N ALA A 163 -6.80 27.62 -13.75
CA ALA A 163 -6.84 27.63 -15.21
C ALA A 163 -7.53 28.89 -15.79
N SER A 164 -8.34 29.60 -15.00
CA SER A 164 -9.17 30.72 -15.49
C SER A 164 -8.37 31.90 -16.03
N SER A 165 -7.18 32.16 -15.48
CA SER A 165 -6.24 33.18 -15.99
C SER A 165 -4.84 33.01 -15.43
N ARG A 166 -3.83 33.57 -16.11
CA ARG A 166 -2.43 33.59 -15.63
C ARG A 166 -2.24 34.43 -14.35
N THR A 167 -3.19 35.24 -13.98
CA THR A 167 -3.13 36.15 -12.80
C THR A 167 -4.13 35.75 -11.71
N ASN A 168 -4.80 34.62 -11.85
CA ASN A 168 -5.69 34.12 -10.80
C ASN A 168 -4.87 33.85 -9.53
N PRO A 169 -5.35 34.20 -8.32
CA PRO A 169 -4.65 33.91 -7.06
C PRO A 169 -4.25 32.44 -6.89
N LYS A 170 -5.03 31.50 -7.40
CA LYS A 170 -4.71 30.07 -7.35
C LYS A 170 -3.85 29.60 -8.54
N ARG A 171 -3.34 30.49 -9.41
CA ARG A 171 -2.54 30.06 -10.57
C ARG A 171 -1.39 29.15 -10.13
N ASP A 172 -0.69 29.52 -9.11
CA ASP A 172 0.49 28.83 -8.59
C ASP A 172 0.17 27.65 -7.63
N TRP A 173 -1.12 27.30 -7.51
CA TRP A 173 -1.52 26.07 -6.81
C TRP A 173 -1.23 24.82 -7.62
N TYR A 174 -1.02 24.97 -8.94
CA TYR A 174 -0.66 23.94 -9.89
C TYR A 174 0.60 24.34 -10.66
N ILE A 175 1.23 23.39 -11.33
CA ILE A 175 2.49 23.60 -12.02
C ILE A 175 2.23 24.05 -13.45
N TRP A 176 2.42 25.32 -13.74
CA TRP A 176 2.22 25.93 -15.06
C TRP A 176 3.54 26.42 -15.64
N ARG A 177 3.79 26.13 -16.95
CA ARG A 177 5.00 26.60 -17.64
C ARG A 177 4.66 27.04 -19.05
N ASP A 178 5.44 27.99 -19.57
CA ASP A 178 5.41 28.32 -21.00
C ASP A 178 6.12 27.21 -21.78
N GLY A 179 5.65 26.90 -22.99
CA GLY A 179 6.34 25.95 -23.87
C GLY A 179 7.69 26.46 -24.32
N LYS A 180 8.65 25.55 -24.61
CA LYS A 180 9.98 25.92 -25.12
C LYS A 180 9.93 26.57 -26.51
N ALA A 181 8.87 26.31 -27.29
CA ALA A 181 8.53 26.94 -28.55
C ALA A 181 7.03 26.79 -28.83
N PRO A 182 6.43 27.52 -29.78
CA PRO A 182 5.03 27.37 -30.15
C PRO A 182 4.66 25.91 -30.44
N GLY A 183 3.68 25.36 -29.70
CA GLY A 183 3.22 23.98 -29.83
C GLY A 183 4.17 22.91 -29.27
N GLN A 184 5.23 23.29 -28.56
CA GLN A 184 6.15 22.36 -27.92
C GLN A 184 6.06 22.47 -26.39
N PRO A 185 5.99 21.34 -25.67
CA PRO A 185 5.98 21.36 -24.21
C PRO A 185 7.30 21.90 -23.64
N PRO A 186 7.35 22.24 -22.33
CA PRO A 186 8.55 22.76 -21.66
C PRO A 186 9.77 21.84 -21.80
N ASN A 187 9.58 20.54 -21.66
CA ASN A 187 10.62 19.52 -21.74
C ASN A 187 10.04 18.17 -22.22
N ASN A 188 10.81 17.06 -22.08
CA ASN A 188 10.44 15.73 -22.55
C ASN A 188 9.78 14.83 -21.49
N TRP A 189 9.38 15.36 -20.35
CA TRP A 189 8.78 14.54 -19.29
C TRP A 189 7.55 13.80 -19.80
N GLN A 190 7.43 12.54 -19.39
CA GLN A 190 6.32 11.67 -19.77
C GLN A 190 5.44 11.40 -18.56
N SER A 191 4.15 11.29 -18.83
CA SER A 191 3.19 10.77 -17.87
C SER A 191 3.51 9.31 -17.54
N TRP A 192 3.23 8.88 -16.31
CA TRP A 192 3.32 7.48 -15.92
C TRP A 192 2.48 6.56 -16.80
N PHE A 193 1.36 7.09 -17.31
CA PHE A 193 0.45 6.39 -18.23
C PHE A 193 0.74 6.67 -19.71
N GLY A 194 1.95 7.11 -20.00
CA GLY A 194 2.42 7.36 -21.37
C GLY A 194 2.15 8.77 -21.88
N HIS A 195 2.82 9.10 -22.97
CA HIS A 195 2.78 10.41 -23.65
C HIS A 195 3.38 11.54 -22.80
N SER A 196 3.19 12.81 -23.27
CA SER A 196 3.72 13.97 -22.56
C SER A 196 3.05 14.19 -21.20
N ALA A 197 3.81 14.50 -20.17
CA ALA A 197 3.32 14.97 -18.87
C ALA A 197 2.86 16.43 -18.89
N TRP A 198 2.79 17.05 -20.03
CA TRP A 198 2.40 18.46 -20.22
C TRP A 198 1.23 18.57 -21.17
N THR A 199 0.19 19.26 -20.73
CA THR A 199 -0.98 19.57 -21.56
C THR A 199 -1.15 21.07 -21.73
N LEU A 200 -1.30 21.52 -23.00
CA LEU A 200 -1.53 22.93 -23.31
C LEU A 200 -2.95 23.35 -22.94
N ASP A 201 -3.08 24.35 -22.08
CA ASP A 201 -4.34 25.06 -21.89
C ASP A 201 -4.50 26.16 -22.95
N PRO A 202 -5.48 26.05 -23.85
CA PRO A 202 -5.67 27.03 -24.92
C PRO A 202 -6.16 28.39 -24.39
N GLY A 203 -6.77 28.45 -23.20
CA GLY A 203 -7.27 29.68 -22.60
C GLY A 203 -6.15 30.61 -22.17
N THR A 204 -5.11 30.08 -21.57
CA THR A 204 -3.96 30.83 -21.07
C THR A 204 -2.71 30.71 -21.93
N ASN A 205 -2.70 29.78 -22.89
CA ASN A 205 -1.54 29.44 -23.72
C ASN A 205 -0.30 29.09 -22.88
N GLN A 206 -0.53 28.33 -21.77
CA GLN A 206 0.52 27.70 -20.95
C GLN A 206 0.24 26.21 -20.85
N TYR A 207 1.28 25.46 -20.54
CA TYR A 207 1.18 24.02 -20.26
C TYR A 207 1.04 23.83 -18.73
N TYR A 208 0.11 22.95 -18.33
CA TYR A 208 0.11 22.43 -16.96
C TYR A 208 0.74 21.04 -16.93
N TYR A 209 1.36 20.75 -15.80
CA TYR A 209 1.99 19.46 -15.53
C TYR A 209 0.98 18.49 -14.95
N HIS A 210 1.10 17.21 -15.35
CA HIS A 210 0.36 16.08 -14.79
C HIS A 210 1.24 14.83 -14.86
N TYR A 211 1.60 14.27 -13.71
CA TYR A 211 2.38 13.05 -13.68
C TYR A 211 1.56 11.84 -14.17
N PHE A 212 0.26 11.83 -13.89
CA PHE A 212 -0.70 10.79 -14.29
C PHE A 212 -1.51 11.23 -15.52
N TYR A 213 -2.85 11.06 -15.51
CA TYR A 213 -3.69 11.46 -16.65
C TYR A 213 -3.73 12.98 -16.86
N THR A 214 -4.00 13.37 -18.08
CA THR A 214 -4.27 14.78 -18.43
C THR A 214 -5.32 15.42 -17.50
N GLN A 215 -6.27 14.64 -17.02
CA GLN A 215 -7.33 15.08 -16.11
C GLN A 215 -6.91 15.08 -14.63
N GLN A 216 -5.65 14.80 -14.33
CA GLN A 216 -5.10 14.78 -12.98
C GLN A 216 -3.93 15.77 -12.86
N PRO A 217 -4.21 17.11 -12.93
CA PRO A 217 -3.16 18.13 -12.80
C PRO A 217 -2.50 18.09 -11.43
N ASP A 218 -1.17 18.13 -11.40
CA ASP A 218 -0.37 18.05 -10.19
C ASP A 218 -0.43 19.33 -9.37
N LEU A 219 -0.59 19.18 -8.06
CA LEU A 219 -0.54 20.26 -7.08
C LEU A 219 0.90 20.76 -6.91
N ASN A 220 1.07 22.07 -6.76
CA ASN A 220 2.37 22.68 -6.50
C ASN A 220 2.68 22.65 -4.99
N TRP A 221 3.31 21.62 -4.51
CA TRP A 221 3.71 21.47 -3.10
C TRP A 221 4.81 22.44 -2.64
N ARG A 222 5.33 23.31 -3.52
CA ARG A 222 6.15 24.45 -3.10
C ARG A 222 5.33 25.67 -2.72
N ASN A 223 4.02 25.63 -2.89
CA ASN A 223 3.09 26.69 -2.51
C ASN A 223 2.51 26.43 -1.11
N PRO A 224 2.76 27.32 -0.12
CA PRO A 224 2.27 27.12 1.25
C PRO A 224 0.74 27.15 1.38
N GLU A 225 0.02 27.74 0.43
CA GLU A 225 -1.45 27.71 0.44
C GLU A 225 -1.99 26.32 0.08
N VAL A 226 -1.26 25.55 -0.74
CA VAL A 226 -1.57 24.15 -1.04
C VAL A 226 -1.40 23.30 0.22
N HIS A 227 -0.27 23.47 0.95
CA HIS A 227 -0.05 22.83 2.25
C HIS A 227 -1.23 23.07 3.20
N ALA A 228 -1.59 24.33 3.41
CA ALA A 228 -2.68 24.70 4.33
C ALA A 228 -4.04 24.10 3.91
N ALA A 229 -4.32 24.03 2.60
CA ALA A 229 -5.56 23.45 2.09
C ALA A 229 -5.58 21.93 2.29
N MET A 230 -4.48 21.24 2.03
CA MET A 230 -4.37 19.80 2.19
C MET A 230 -4.33 19.40 3.68
N ASP A 231 -3.71 20.17 4.57
CA ASP A 231 -3.83 20.02 6.02
C ASP A 231 -5.29 20.08 6.49
N GLY A 232 -6.07 21.01 5.89
CA GLY A 232 -7.51 21.14 6.15
C GLY A 232 -8.31 19.88 5.77
N VAL A 233 -7.88 19.17 4.73
CA VAL A 233 -8.49 17.88 4.33
C VAL A 233 -8.24 16.81 5.40
N LEU A 234 -7.01 16.72 5.93
CA LEU A 234 -6.69 15.80 7.02
C LEU A 234 -7.55 16.10 8.26
N ASP A 235 -7.60 17.38 8.68
CA ASP A 235 -8.40 17.82 9.82
C ASP A 235 -9.88 17.47 9.65
N PHE A 236 -10.43 17.61 8.44
CA PHE A 236 -11.82 17.27 8.15
C PHE A 236 -12.10 15.78 8.42
N TRP A 237 -11.33 14.88 7.82
CA TRP A 237 -11.57 13.45 7.95
C TRP A 237 -11.21 12.90 9.35
N MET A 238 -10.22 13.48 10.01
CA MET A 238 -9.93 13.14 11.42
C MET A 238 -11.10 13.50 12.33
N GLN A 239 -11.80 14.62 12.08
CA GLN A 239 -13.01 15.02 12.82
C GLN A 239 -14.19 14.06 12.55
N HIS A 240 -14.26 13.43 11.37
CA HIS A 240 -15.21 12.39 11.03
C HIS A 240 -14.79 10.99 11.50
N GLY A 241 -13.68 10.87 12.24
CA GLY A 241 -13.29 9.64 12.95
C GLY A 241 -12.41 8.70 12.13
N ALA A 242 -11.75 9.17 11.07
CA ALA A 242 -10.69 8.41 10.42
C ALA A 242 -9.62 8.03 11.45
N ALA A 243 -9.09 6.80 11.36
CA ALA A 243 -8.03 6.31 12.23
C ALA A 243 -6.62 6.49 11.63
N GLY A 244 -6.54 7.13 10.48
CA GLY A 244 -5.32 7.40 9.77
C GLY A 244 -5.55 7.50 8.26
N PHE A 245 -4.44 7.59 7.53
CA PHE A 245 -4.49 7.78 6.08
C PHE A 245 -3.50 6.87 5.36
N ARG A 246 -3.89 6.42 4.17
CA ARG A 246 -2.96 5.92 3.17
C ARG A 246 -2.64 7.08 2.21
N ILE A 247 -1.39 7.48 2.16
CA ILE A 247 -0.92 8.60 1.33
C ILE A 247 -0.54 8.05 -0.04
N ASP A 248 -1.23 8.56 -1.06
CA ASP A 248 -1.07 8.16 -2.45
C ASP A 248 0.14 8.82 -3.10
N ALA A 249 0.84 8.07 -3.96
CA ALA A 249 1.86 8.56 -4.90
C ALA A 249 2.90 9.55 -4.32
N VAL A 250 3.29 9.37 -3.06
CA VAL A 250 4.10 10.33 -2.31
C VAL A 250 5.44 10.66 -2.97
N SER A 251 6.03 9.71 -3.68
CA SER A 251 7.32 9.88 -4.38
C SER A 251 7.25 10.86 -5.57
N ARG A 252 6.06 11.34 -5.94
CA ARG A 252 5.78 12.15 -7.14
C ARG A 252 5.46 13.63 -6.86
N LEU A 253 5.52 14.06 -5.60
CA LEU A 253 5.07 15.39 -5.16
C LEU A 253 5.91 16.56 -5.69
N PHE A 254 7.13 16.30 -6.12
CA PHE A 254 8.07 17.31 -6.54
C PHE A 254 8.76 16.95 -7.85
N GLU A 255 8.98 17.98 -8.65
CA GLU A 255 9.69 17.92 -9.91
C GLU A 255 10.89 18.89 -9.92
N ASP A 256 11.82 18.71 -10.85
CA ASP A 256 12.97 19.59 -11.01
C ASP A 256 12.53 21.00 -11.45
N PRO A 257 12.76 22.05 -10.63
CA PRO A 257 12.41 23.42 -11.01
C PRO A 257 13.23 23.96 -12.20
N GLY A 258 14.34 23.30 -12.53
CA GLY A 258 15.19 23.61 -13.69
C GLY A 258 14.63 23.09 -15.00
N LEU A 259 13.59 22.25 -14.96
CA LEU A 259 12.93 21.66 -16.14
C LEU A 259 13.91 20.91 -17.07
N HIS A 260 14.93 20.25 -16.52
CA HIS A 260 15.84 19.45 -17.32
C HIS A 260 15.11 18.29 -17.98
N ASP A 261 15.51 17.96 -19.21
CA ASP A 261 14.98 16.81 -19.92
C ASP A 261 15.42 15.50 -19.22
N ASP A 262 14.48 14.57 -19.04
CA ASP A 262 14.77 13.23 -18.55
C ASP A 262 15.64 12.42 -19.51
N PRO A 263 16.58 11.61 -18.99
CA PRO A 263 17.41 10.75 -19.80
C PRO A 263 16.59 9.70 -20.54
N TYR A 264 16.85 9.53 -21.83
CA TYR A 264 16.27 8.44 -22.61
C TYR A 264 16.92 7.09 -22.28
N LEU A 265 16.08 6.09 -22.04
CA LEU A 265 16.49 4.70 -21.92
C LEU A 265 16.27 3.92 -23.24
N PRO A 266 16.89 2.73 -23.40
CA PRO A 266 16.64 1.88 -24.56
C PRO A 266 15.18 1.38 -24.63
N GLY A 267 14.63 1.33 -25.84
CA GLY A 267 13.32 0.74 -26.11
C GLY A 267 12.16 1.73 -26.06
N PHE A 268 10.95 1.16 -26.06
CA PHE A 268 9.69 1.87 -26.08
C PHE A 268 8.75 1.26 -25.05
N ASN A 269 7.93 2.08 -24.40
CA ASN A 269 6.89 1.65 -23.48
C ASN A 269 5.69 1.01 -24.20
N ALA A 270 4.69 0.58 -23.46
CA ALA A 270 3.48 -0.04 -24.01
C ALA A 270 2.67 0.92 -24.90
N TYR A 271 2.82 2.22 -24.67
CA TYR A 271 2.09 3.31 -25.34
C TYR A 271 2.79 3.82 -26.61
N GLY A 272 4.01 3.32 -26.89
CA GLY A 272 4.77 3.66 -28.09
C GLY A 272 5.75 4.82 -27.92
N ASP A 273 5.90 5.38 -26.72
CA ASP A 273 6.87 6.40 -26.42
C ASP A 273 8.25 5.79 -26.14
N ARG A 274 9.32 6.56 -26.37
CA ARG A 274 10.65 6.14 -25.94
C ARG A 274 10.69 6.04 -24.40
N ASN A 275 11.29 4.99 -23.89
CA ASN A 275 11.52 4.87 -22.45
C ASN A 275 12.37 6.04 -21.94
N ILE A 276 12.04 6.57 -20.78
CA ILE A 276 12.82 7.56 -20.05
C ILE A 276 13.14 7.05 -18.64
N GLU A 277 14.16 7.60 -18.03
CA GLU A 277 14.39 7.53 -16.59
C GLU A 277 13.69 8.74 -15.96
N HIS A 278 12.72 8.52 -15.07
CA HIS A 278 12.01 9.60 -14.35
C HIS A 278 12.91 10.24 -13.28
N LYS A 279 14.07 10.76 -13.73
CA LYS A 279 15.10 11.31 -12.85
C LYS A 279 14.72 12.66 -12.26
N TYR A 280 13.95 13.44 -13.01
CA TYR A 280 13.61 14.82 -12.67
C TYR A 280 12.15 14.99 -12.25
N THR A 281 11.45 13.89 -12.01
CA THR A 281 10.04 13.87 -11.63
C THR A 281 9.74 12.95 -10.45
N ASP A 282 10.75 12.22 -9.93
CA ASP A 282 10.57 11.21 -8.91
C ASP A 282 11.54 11.40 -7.73
N ASN A 283 11.09 11.04 -6.52
CA ASN A 283 11.91 10.83 -5.32
C ASN A 283 12.73 12.06 -4.88
N PHE A 284 12.14 13.25 -4.95
CA PHE A 284 12.77 14.47 -4.45
C PHE A 284 12.78 14.52 -2.91
N PRO A 285 13.89 14.96 -2.28
CA PRO A 285 14.03 14.93 -0.83
C PRO A 285 13.07 15.86 -0.07
N GLU A 286 12.48 16.85 -0.74
CA GLU A 286 11.47 17.75 -0.17
C GLU A 286 10.22 16.99 0.33
N VAL A 287 9.97 15.78 -0.16
CA VAL A 287 8.84 14.94 0.29
C VAL A 287 8.88 14.67 1.79
N HIS A 288 10.08 14.52 2.37
CA HIS A 288 10.24 14.29 3.80
C HIS A 288 9.70 15.42 4.69
N ASP A 289 9.78 16.67 4.22
CA ASP A 289 9.22 17.81 4.95
C ASP A 289 7.70 17.79 4.92
N VAL A 290 7.09 17.39 3.80
CA VAL A 290 5.63 17.17 3.67
C VAL A 290 5.17 16.04 4.59
N LEU A 291 5.88 14.91 4.61
CA LEU A 291 5.53 13.79 5.49
C LEU A 291 5.59 14.15 6.99
N LYS A 292 6.57 14.94 7.40
CA LYS A 292 6.66 15.48 8.77
C LYS A 292 5.51 16.43 9.09
N GLU A 293 5.08 17.21 8.11
CA GLU A 293 3.94 18.10 8.26
C GLU A 293 2.64 17.31 8.44
N VAL A 294 2.35 16.36 7.53
CA VAL A 294 1.20 15.46 7.60
C VAL A 294 1.19 14.72 8.95
N ARG A 295 2.35 14.19 9.39
CA ARG A 295 2.49 13.53 10.69
C ARG A 295 2.11 14.47 11.85
N ARG A 296 2.59 15.70 11.86
CA ARG A 296 2.26 16.70 12.88
C ARG A 296 0.77 17.06 12.90
N VAL A 297 0.10 17.04 11.75
CA VAL A 297 -1.34 17.27 11.67
C VAL A 297 -2.09 16.13 12.35
N VAL A 298 -1.85 14.89 11.96
CA VAL A 298 -2.59 13.74 12.47
C VAL A 298 -2.29 13.46 13.95
N ASP A 299 -1.07 13.71 14.41
CA ASP A 299 -0.67 13.54 15.82
C ASP A 299 -1.41 14.46 16.80
N ARG A 300 -2.12 15.49 16.31
CA ARG A 300 -3.00 16.31 17.14
C ARG A 300 -4.25 15.58 17.62
N TYR A 301 -4.59 14.47 16.96
CA TYR A 301 -5.81 13.72 17.23
C TYR A 301 -5.55 12.52 18.13
N PRO A 302 -6.53 12.16 18.99
CA PRO A 302 -6.39 11.01 19.88
C PRO A 302 -6.48 9.69 19.11
N GLY A 303 -5.98 8.62 19.71
CA GLY A 303 -6.12 7.26 19.17
C GLY A 303 -4.90 6.79 18.38
N ASN A 304 -3.83 7.59 18.33
CA ASN A 304 -2.59 7.26 17.65
C ASN A 304 -2.82 6.93 16.17
N PRO A 305 -3.26 7.92 15.36
CA PRO A 305 -3.56 7.71 13.94
C PRO A 305 -2.34 7.20 13.17
N VAL A 306 -2.59 6.34 12.18
CA VAL A 306 -1.53 5.75 11.37
C VAL A 306 -1.41 6.44 10.02
N LEU A 307 -0.18 6.62 9.55
CA LEU A 307 0.14 6.96 8.18
C LEU A 307 0.74 5.73 7.49
N VAL A 308 0.05 5.27 6.46
CA VAL A 308 0.51 4.29 5.48
C VAL A 308 0.87 5.08 4.23
N THR A 309 1.95 4.78 3.52
CA THR A 309 2.25 5.54 2.29
C THR A 309 2.62 4.64 1.13
N GLU A 310 2.06 4.93 -0.03
CA GLU A 310 2.54 4.38 -1.28
C GLU A 310 3.87 5.04 -1.65
N ALA A 311 4.95 4.28 -1.48
CA ALA A 311 6.29 4.75 -1.71
C ALA A 311 7.00 3.80 -2.69
N ASP A 312 6.93 4.11 -3.98
CA ASP A 312 7.66 3.37 -5.01
C ASP A 312 9.12 3.82 -5.05
N GLU A 313 9.85 3.47 -3.98
CA GLU A 313 11.24 3.83 -3.80
C GLU A 313 12.17 2.85 -4.53
N PRO A 314 13.33 3.30 -5.03
CA PRO A 314 14.23 2.45 -5.82
C PRO A 314 14.91 1.35 -5.00
N SER A 315 14.92 1.44 -3.68
CA SER A 315 15.53 0.45 -2.80
C SER A 315 14.91 0.45 -1.41
N VAL A 316 15.16 -0.63 -0.65
CA VAL A 316 14.78 -0.73 0.77
C VAL A 316 15.43 0.39 1.61
N GLU A 317 16.68 0.81 1.27
CA GLU A 317 17.36 1.89 1.97
C GLU A 317 16.63 3.23 1.79
N GLU A 318 16.18 3.54 0.58
CA GLU A 318 15.40 4.75 0.33
C GLU A 318 14.02 4.67 1.01
N LEU A 319 13.33 3.53 0.90
CA LEU A 319 12.05 3.29 1.56
C LEU A 319 12.14 3.53 3.07
N THR A 320 13.20 3.05 3.72
CA THR A 320 13.33 3.19 5.18
C THR A 320 13.63 4.62 5.65
N LYS A 321 14.02 5.54 4.76
CA LYS A 321 14.14 6.96 5.09
C LYS A 321 12.78 7.60 5.39
N MET A 322 11.68 7.04 4.87
CA MET A 322 10.33 7.53 5.13
C MET A 322 9.85 7.36 6.58
N TYR A 323 10.60 6.62 7.40
CA TYR A 323 10.37 6.65 8.84
C TYR A 323 10.85 7.94 9.50
N GLY A 324 11.74 8.71 8.83
CA GLY A 324 12.46 9.84 9.43
C GLY A 324 13.18 9.46 10.71
N ASN A 325 13.01 10.27 11.75
CA ASN A 325 13.42 9.94 13.12
C ASN A 325 12.24 9.38 13.95
N GLY A 326 11.24 8.78 13.32
CA GLY A 326 9.97 8.38 13.89
C GLY A 326 8.93 9.52 13.81
N ASP A 327 9.19 10.53 13.02
CA ASP A 327 8.40 11.75 12.86
C ASP A 327 7.79 11.91 11.45
N GLU A 328 7.92 10.87 10.60
CA GLU A 328 7.29 10.79 9.28
C GLU A 328 6.21 9.69 9.29
N VAL A 329 6.20 8.78 8.32
CA VAL A 329 5.18 7.73 8.25
C VAL A 329 5.51 6.53 9.15
N GLN A 330 4.46 5.83 9.58
CA GLN A 330 4.63 4.62 10.39
C GLN A 330 4.78 3.37 9.54
N LEU A 331 4.08 3.30 8.40
CA LEU A 331 3.95 2.11 7.56
C LEU A 331 4.20 2.48 6.08
N PRO A 332 5.45 2.63 5.64
CA PRO A 332 5.72 2.75 4.20
C PRO A 332 5.49 1.39 3.54
N MET A 333 4.67 1.37 2.49
CA MET A 333 4.32 0.17 1.70
C MET A 333 5.54 -0.35 0.95
N ASP A 334 5.88 -1.63 1.12
CA ASP A 334 7.09 -2.21 0.55
C ASP A 334 6.84 -2.80 -0.86
N PHE A 335 7.01 -1.98 -1.87
CA PHE A 335 6.93 -2.40 -3.26
C PHE A 335 8.07 -3.34 -3.69
N GLN A 336 9.21 -3.37 -2.99
CA GLN A 336 10.30 -4.32 -3.29
C GLN A 336 9.84 -5.77 -3.10
N ILE A 337 8.98 -6.01 -2.08
CA ILE A 337 8.34 -7.31 -1.84
C ILE A 337 7.16 -7.52 -2.80
N ALA A 338 6.32 -6.51 -2.98
CA ALA A 338 5.14 -6.59 -3.82
C ALA A 338 5.50 -6.88 -5.30
N ASP A 339 6.61 -6.36 -5.79
CA ASP A 339 7.07 -6.53 -7.17
C ASP A 339 7.78 -7.88 -7.45
N VAL A 340 7.94 -8.74 -6.44
CA VAL A 340 8.44 -10.10 -6.69
C VAL A 340 7.41 -10.87 -7.51
N ASN A 341 7.77 -11.30 -8.70
CA ASN A 341 6.88 -12.00 -9.64
C ASN A 341 7.20 -13.49 -9.79
N GLU A 342 8.02 -14.04 -8.89
CA GLU A 342 8.39 -15.46 -8.89
C GLU A 342 8.39 -16.03 -7.46
N LEU A 343 7.99 -17.27 -7.31
CA LEU A 343 8.04 -17.97 -6.03
C LEU A 343 9.49 -18.45 -5.77
N SER A 344 10.31 -17.59 -5.19
CA SER A 344 11.75 -17.78 -5.02
C SER A 344 12.21 -17.60 -3.57
N ALA A 345 12.60 -18.71 -2.93
CA ALA A 345 13.12 -18.69 -1.56
C ALA A 345 14.36 -17.79 -1.39
N PRO A 346 15.35 -17.78 -2.30
CA PRO A 346 16.48 -16.84 -2.21
C PRO A 346 16.07 -15.37 -2.36
N ARG A 347 15.13 -15.07 -3.27
CA ARG A 347 14.68 -13.70 -3.53
C ARG A 347 13.97 -13.13 -2.31
N PHE A 348 12.94 -13.81 -1.79
CA PHE A 348 12.23 -13.40 -0.58
C PHE A 348 13.17 -13.27 0.61
N ARG A 349 14.03 -14.27 0.86
CA ARG A 349 15.02 -14.22 1.95
C ARG A 349 15.92 -13.00 1.84
N GLY A 350 16.41 -12.70 0.65
CA GLY A 350 17.27 -11.54 0.39
C GLY A 350 16.59 -10.24 0.78
N LEU A 351 15.36 -10.03 0.31
CA LEU A 351 14.58 -8.82 0.58
C LEU A 351 14.22 -8.69 2.06
N PHE A 352 13.67 -9.75 2.70
CA PHE A 352 13.34 -9.70 4.11
C PHE A 352 14.57 -9.42 4.98
N ASN A 353 15.75 -9.97 4.63
CA ASN A 353 16.99 -9.65 5.34
C ASN A 353 17.42 -8.19 5.14
N GLN A 354 17.25 -7.62 3.95
CA GLN A 354 17.54 -6.20 3.71
C GLN A 354 16.61 -5.31 4.53
N ILE A 355 15.32 -5.59 4.54
CA ILE A 355 14.33 -4.86 5.31
C ILE A 355 14.67 -4.92 6.80
N GLU A 356 14.93 -6.10 7.35
CA GLU A 356 15.28 -6.26 8.76
C GLU A 356 16.57 -5.54 9.16
N ASN A 357 17.56 -5.46 8.25
CA ASN A 357 18.80 -4.76 8.49
C ASN A 357 18.65 -3.24 8.44
N ASN A 358 17.72 -2.71 7.67
CA ASN A 358 17.52 -1.28 7.46
C ASN A 358 16.38 -0.68 8.30
N SER A 359 15.38 -1.48 8.71
CA SER A 359 14.21 -1.00 9.46
C SER A 359 14.35 -1.13 10.99
N ALA A 360 15.55 -0.89 11.54
CA ALA A 360 15.84 -1.07 12.97
C ALA A 360 14.88 -0.33 13.93
N HIS A 361 14.26 0.76 13.50
CA HIS A 361 13.35 1.60 14.27
C HIS A 361 11.94 1.69 13.65
N GLY A 362 11.73 1.07 12.48
CA GLY A 362 10.48 1.12 11.73
C GLY A 362 9.70 -0.18 11.79
N GLN A 363 8.43 -0.09 11.41
CA GLN A 363 7.53 -1.23 11.24
C GLN A 363 7.33 -1.47 9.75
N PRO A 364 7.86 -2.56 9.16
CA PRO A 364 7.59 -2.89 7.77
C PRO A 364 6.10 -3.14 7.53
N GLU A 365 5.62 -2.74 6.40
CA GLU A 365 4.30 -3.07 5.90
C GLU A 365 4.46 -3.93 4.65
N TYR A 366 3.71 -5.02 4.54
CA TYR A 366 3.81 -5.98 3.45
C TYR A 366 2.45 -6.27 2.84
N PHE A 367 2.44 -6.32 1.52
CA PHE A 367 1.30 -6.76 0.71
C PHE A 367 1.82 -7.55 -0.50
N PHE A 368 0.95 -8.38 -1.10
CA PHE A 368 1.27 -9.12 -2.34
C PHE A 368 0.33 -8.77 -3.48
N SER A 369 -0.79 -8.16 -3.18
CA SER A 369 -1.78 -7.68 -4.14
C SER A 369 -2.39 -6.39 -3.63
N ASN A 370 -2.84 -5.53 -4.53
CA ASN A 370 -3.67 -4.37 -4.28
C ASN A 370 -4.54 -4.08 -5.52
N HIS A 371 -5.23 -2.95 -5.55
CA HIS A 371 -6.08 -2.56 -6.68
C HIS A 371 -5.31 -2.18 -7.96
N ASP A 372 -3.97 -2.07 -7.89
CA ASP A 372 -3.08 -1.74 -9.01
C ASP A 372 -2.14 -2.88 -9.41
N GLN A 373 -2.07 -3.95 -8.60
CA GLN A 373 -1.21 -5.11 -8.84
C GLN A 373 -2.04 -6.36 -9.09
N PRO A 374 -1.68 -7.20 -10.07
CA PRO A 374 -2.34 -8.48 -10.29
C PRO A 374 -2.37 -9.33 -9.02
N ARG A 375 -3.46 -10.06 -8.82
CA ARG A 375 -3.67 -10.87 -7.63
C ARG A 375 -2.58 -11.93 -7.47
N GLN A 376 -2.11 -12.12 -6.24
CA GLN A 376 -0.99 -13.01 -5.91
C GLN A 376 -1.18 -14.45 -6.41
N ARG A 377 -2.43 -14.95 -6.46
CA ARG A 377 -2.72 -16.30 -6.93
C ARG A 377 -2.30 -16.53 -8.38
N ASP A 378 -2.45 -15.52 -9.24
CA ASP A 378 -2.05 -15.61 -10.65
C ASP A 378 -0.56 -15.34 -10.84
N ARG A 379 0.01 -14.48 -10.00
CA ARG A 379 1.44 -14.14 -10.06
C ARG A 379 2.35 -15.29 -9.64
N TYR A 380 1.94 -16.07 -8.64
CA TYR A 380 2.76 -17.15 -8.07
C TYR A 380 2.26 -18.54 -8.41
N GLY A 381 1.03 -18.69 -8.89
CA GLY A 381 0.43 -19.96 -9.28
C GLY A 381 1.17 -20.66 -10.40
N ASP A 382 1.17 -21.98 -10.38
CA ASP A 382 1.75 -22.84 -11.44
C ASP A 382 0.68 -23.56 -12.28
N GLY A 383 -0.61 -23.32 -11.99
CA GLY A 383 -1.76 -23.92 -12.65
C GLY A 383 -2.14 -25.31 -12.14
N GLU A 384 -1.31 -25.93 -11.33
CA GLU A 384 -1.54 -27.28 -10.74
C GLU A 384 -1.70 -27.22 -9.21
N HIS A 385 -0.91 -26.37 -8.55
CA HIS A 385 -0.83 -26.27 -7.09
C HIS A 385 -1.30 -24.90 -6.55
N ASP A 386 -2.09 -24.15 -7.30
CA ASP A 386 -2.44 -22.76 -7.02
C ASP A 386 -3.01 -22.55 -5.62
N ASP A 387 -3.89 -23.43 -5.14
CA ASP A 387 -4.46 -23.33 -3.78
C ASP A 387 -3.40 -23.55 -2.70
N GLN A 388 -2.48 -24.50 -2.94
CA GLN A 388 -1.40 -24.76 -2.01
C GLN A 388 -0.40 -23.60 -1.95
N ILE A 389 -0.12 -22.99 -3.11
CA ILE A 389 0.73 -21.81 -3.21
C ILE A 389 0.06 -20.61 -2.54
N ALA A 390 -1.26 -20.39 -2.74
CA ALA A 390 -2.00 -19.32 -2.07
C ALA A 390 -1.93 -19.46 -0.53
N LYS A 391 -2.06 -20.69 0.00
CA LYS A 391 -1.90 -20.95 1.44
C LYS A 391 -0.47 -20.73 1.93
N LEU A 392 0.55 -21.04 1.12
CA LEU A 392 1.95 -20.76 1.43
C LEU A 392 2.18 -19.24 1.48
N MET A 393 1.63 -18.48 0.54
CA MET A 393 1.74 -17.02 0.52
C MET A 393 1.02 -16.38 1.71
N ALA A 394 -0.14 -16.92 2.14
CA ALA A 394 -0.80 -16.49 3.37
C ALA A 394 0.10 -16.65 4.60
N VAL A 395 0.84 -17.78 4.70
CA VAL A 395 1.82 -17.97 5.78
C VAL A 395 2.98 -16.98 5.66
N LEU A 396 3.48 -16.73 4.46
CA LEU A 396 4.55 -15.76 4.25
C LEU A 396 4.12 -14.36 4.70
N LEU A 397 2.93 -13.91 4.32
CA LEU A 397 2.39 -12.61 4.70
C LEU A 397 2.18 -12.49 6.23
N LEU A 398 1.50 -13.47 6.83
CA LEU A 398 1.00 -13.37 8.20
C LEU A 398 1.99 -13.84 9.28
N ALA A 399 3.03 -14.59 8.92
CA ALA A 399 4.03 -15.07 9.88
C ALA A 399 5.31 -14.23 9.92
N THR A 400 5.56 -13.36 8.93
CA THR A 400 6.70 -12.43 8.94
C THR A 400 6.54 -11.31 9.97
N ARG A 401 7.65 -10.63 10.30
CA ARG A 401 7.62 -9.43 11.15
C ARG A 401 7.17 -8.25 10.31
N GLY A 402 6.20 -7.52 10.76
CA GLY A 402 5.65 -6.36 10.08
C GLY A 402 4.12 -6.31 10.21
N THR A 403 3.53 -5.29 9.65
CA THR A 403 2.08 -5.11 9.53
C THR A 403 1.65 -5.66 8.17
N PRO A 404 0.88 -6.74 8.12
CA PRO A 404 0.39 -7.29 6.85
C PRO A 404 -0.81 -6.48 6.35
N GLN A 405 -0.84 -6.22 5.04
CA GLN A 405 -2.00 -5.73 4.33
C GLN A 405 -2.53 -6.82 3.39
N MET A 406 -3.82 -7.07 3.45
CA MET A 406 -4.53 -8.00 2.59
C MET A 406 -5.41 -7.20 1.62
N TYR A 407 -5.49 -7.63 0.38
CA TYR A 407 -6.43 -7.09 -0.60
C TYR A 407 -7.72 -7.90 -0.60
N TYR A 408 -8.90 -7.25 -0.69
CA TYR A 408 -10.18 -7.96 -0.66
C TYR A 408 -10.22 -9.14 -1.64
N GLY A 409 -10.73 -10.28 -1.17
CA GLY A 409 -10.82 -11.52 -1.92
C GLY A 409 -9.51 -12.31 -2.02
N GLU A 410 -8.39 -11.80 -1.47
CA GLU A 410 -7.15 -12.54 -1.37
C GLU A 410 -7.33 -13.79 -0.51
N GLU A 411 -8.09 -13.67 0.56
CA GLU A 411 -8.46 -14.76 1.47
C GLU A 411 -9.33 -15.84 0.83
N LEU A 412 -9.92 -15.56 -0.33
CA LEU A 412 -10.66 -16.54 -1.14
C LEU A 412 -9.80 -17.10 -2.28
N GLY A 413 -8.59 -16.57 -2.49
CA GLY A 413 -7.81 -16.87 -3.67
C GLY A 413 -8.49 -16.40 -4.96
N MET A 414 -9.13 -15.24 -4.94
CA MET A 414 -9.64 -14.61 -6.17
C MET A 414 -8.52 -14.42 -7.19
N ARG A 415 -8.88 -14.46 -8.47
CA ARG A 415 -7.94 -14.33 -9.59
C ARG A 415 -8.09 -13.00 -10.30
N THR A 416 -7.01 -12.50 -10.86
CA THR A 416 -7.05 -11.47 -11.90
C THR A 416 -7.79 -12.03 -13.12
N THR A 417 -8.81 -11.33 -13.58
CA THR A 417 -9.64 -11.74 -14.72
C THR A 417 -9.69 -10.63 -15.75
N ASP A 418 -8.64 -10.57 -16.57
CA ASP A 418 -8.46 -9.53 -17.56
C ASP A 418 -9.58 -9.52 -18.62
N PRO A 419 -9.95 -8.32 -19.11
CA PRO A 419 -10.77 -8.19 -20.31
C PRO A 419 -10.13 -8.91 -21.50
N THR A 420 -10.97 -9.55 -22.32
CA THR A 420 -10.51 -10.24 -23.53
C THR A 420 -10.69 -9.41 -24.80
N ARG A 421 -11.46 -8.31 -24.72
CA ARG A 421 -11.74 -7.38 -25.83
C ARG A 421 -11.63 -5.95 -25.32
N ILE A 422 -11.22 -5.04 -26.19
CA ILE A 422 -11.07 -3.63 -25.85
C ILE A 422 -12.40 -2.97 -25.40
N GLU A 423 -13.54 -3.45 -25.95
CA GLU A 423 -14.86 -2.92 -25.61
C GLU A 423 -15.28 -3.22 -24.18
N ASP A 424 -14.65 -4.21 -23.55
CA ASP A 424 -14.91 -4.61 -22.17
C ASP A 424 -13.94 -3.95 -21.19
N VAL A 425 -12.95 -3.17 -21.68
CA VAL A 425 -11.98 -2.46 -20.86
C VAL A 425 -12.59 -1.18 -20.30
N HIS A 426 -12.57 -1.05 -19.00
CA HIS A 426 -12.98 0.15 -18.27
C HIS A 426 -11.80 1.05 -17.94
N ASP A 427 -10.69 0.47 -17.45
CA ASP A 427 -9.49 1.21 -17.07
C ASP A 427 -8.87 1.95 -18.27
N PRO A 428 -8.64 3.28 -18.19
CA PRO A 428 -8.01 4.05 -19.25
C PRO A 428 -6.60 3.54 -19.62
N ILE A 429 -5.82 3.03 -18.65
CA ILE A 429 -4.50 2.41 -18.93
C ILE A 429 -4.65 1.30 -19.97
N GLY A 430 -5.61 0.42 -19.77
CA GLY A 430 -5.88 -0.68 -20.70
C GLY A 430 -6.39 -0.19 -22.04
N LYS A 431 -7.19 0.88 -22.09
CA LYS A 431 -7.64 1.48 -23.37
C LYS A 431 -6.48 2.06 -24.15
N LEU A 432 -5.55 2.73 -23.49
CA LEU A 432 -4.38 3.35 -24.14
C LEU A 432 -3.36 2.31 -24.61
N GLY A 433 -3.11 1.28 -23.81
CA GLY A 433 -2.04 0.29 -24.04
C GLY A 433 -2.47 -0.97 -24.77
N TRP A 434 -3.77 -1.14 -25.09
CA TRP A 434 -4.30 -2.36 -25.69
C TRP A 434 -3.56 -2.76 -27.00
N PRO A 435 -3.33 -4.06 -27.22
CA PRO A 435 -3.59 -5.23 -26.36
C PRO A 435 -2.41 -5.60 -25.44
N LYS A 436 -1.34 -4.82 -25.41
CA LYS A 436 -0.13 -5.12 -24.64
C LYS A 436 -0.32 -4.88 -23.14
N GLU A 437 -0.96 -3.78 -22.83
CA GLU A 437 -1.39 -3.41 -21.50
C GLU A 437 -2.91 -3.51 -21.44
N LYS A 438 -3.44 -4.23 -20.46
CA LYS A 438 -4.89 -4.49 -20.34
C LYS A 438 -5.56 -3.66 -19.25
N GLY A 439 -4.77 -2.91 -18.49
CA GLY A 439 -5.24 -2.16 -17.35
C GLY A 439 -5.46 -3.02 -16.11
N ARG A 440 -6.16 -2.47 -15.14
CA ARG A 440 -6.32 -2.98 -13.77
C ARG A 440 -7.72 -3.56 -13.50
N ASP A 441 -8.57 -3.67 -14.51
CA ASP A 441 -9.93 -4.19 -14.34
C ASP A 441 -9.95 -5.62 -13.79
N GLY A 442 -8.94 -6.42 -14.16
CA GLY A 442 -8.86 -7.83 -13.81
C GLY A 442 -8.78 -8.10 -12.32
N GLU A 443 -8.01 -7.33 -11.57
CA GLU A 443 -7.89 -7.42 -10.12
C GLU A 443 -9.00 -6.69 -9.36
N ARG A 444 -9.74 -5.80 -10.02
CA ARG A 444 -10.82 -4.97 -9.44
C ARG A 444 -12.20 -5.59 -9.54
N THR A 445 -12.30 -6.85 -9.97
CA THR A 445 -13.56 -7.57 -10.16
C THR A 445 -14.35 -7.72 -8.85
N PRO A 446 -15.71 -7.85 -8.90
CA PRO A 446 -16.57 -7.93 -7.73
C PRO A 446 -16.21 -9.06 -6.75
N MET A 447 -16.31 -8.77 -5.44
CA MET A 447 -16.15 -9.74 -4.36
C MET A 447 -17.12 -10.91 -4.50
N GLN A 448 -16.64 -12.12 -4.17
CA GLN A 448 -17.35 -13.38 -4.38
C GLN A 448 -17.95 -13.89 -3.05
N TRP A 449 -19.19 -13.47 -2.74
CA TRP A 449 -19.86 -13.82 -1.48
C TRP A 449 -20.47 -15.22 -1.50
N ASN A 450 -21.03 -15.64 -2.64
CA ASN A 450 -21.63 -16.95 -2.82
C ASN A 450 -21.60 -17.40 -4.28
N ALA A 451 -22.04 -18.65 -4.55
CA ALA A 451 -22.09 -19.22 -5.91
C ALA A 451 -23.35 -18.81 -6.72
N GLY A 452 -24.18 -17.94 -6.19
CA GLY A 452 -25.41 -17.48 -6.82
C GLY A 452 -25.20 -16.42 -7.91
N ALA A 453 -26.30 -15.83 -8.37
CA ALA A 453 -26.25 -14.78 -9.37
C ALA A 453 -25.38 -13.60 -8.88
N MET A 454 -24.57 -13.04 -9.76
CA MET A 454 -23.65 -11.93 -9.48
C MET A 454 -22.76 -12.17 -8.25
N ALA A 455 -22.47 -13.44 -7.93
CA ALA A 455 -21.71 -13.87 -6.76
C ALA A 455 -22.22 -13.31 -5.42
N GLY A 456 -23.48 -12.87 -5.33
CA GLY A 456 -24.03 -12.19 -4.16
C GLY A 456 -23.52 -10.76 -3.94
N PHE A 457 -22.76 -10.24 -4.89
CA PHE A 457 -22.24 -8.87 -4.84
C PHE A 457 -23.34 -7.83 -5.02
N THR A 458 -24.25 -8.03 -5.99
CA THR A 458 -25.34 -7.10 -6.32
C THR A 458 -26.64 -7.83 -6.62
N THR A 459 -27.75 -7.13 -6.50
CA THR A 459 -29.07 -7.53 -7.00
C THR A 459 -29.37 -6.96 -8.39
N ALA A 460 -28.51 -6.09 -8.93
CA ALA A 460 -28.61 -5.58 -10.29
C ALA A 460 -28.49 -6.69 -11.33
N ALA A 461 -29.03 -6.43 -12.50
CA ALA A 461 -28.91 -7.34 -13.65
C ALA A 461 -27.47 -7.45 -14.17
N LYS A 462 -26.62 -6.44 -13.91
CA LYS A 462 -25.23 -6.38 -14.35
C LYS A 462 -24.40 -5.56 -13.35
N PRO A 463 -23.28 -6.09 -12.83
CA PRO A 463 -22.33 -5.32 -12.06
C PRO A 463 -21.47 -4.42 -12.97
N TRP A 464 -20.77 -3.46 -12.39
CA TRP A 464 -19.90 -2.52 -13.12
C TRP A 464 -18.73 -3.23 -13.84
N LEU A 465 -18.16 -4.27 -13.24
CA LEU A 465 -17.23 -5.22 -13.86
C LEU A 465 -17.79 -6.63 -13.79
N PRO A 466 -17.47 -7.51 -14.76
CA PRO A 466 -17.97 -8.88 -14.76
C PRO A 466 -17.54 -9.67 -13.51
N VAL A 467 -18.43 -10.47 -12.97
CA VAL A 467 -18.10 -11.46 -11.93
C VAL A 467 -17.20 -12.54 -12.54
N PRO A 468 -16.05 -12.86 -11.93
CA PRO A 468 -15.18 -13.91 -12.43
C PRO A 468 -15.85 -15.27 -12.42
N PRO A 469 -15.62 -16.14 -13.43
CA PRO A 469 -16.15 -17.51 -13.44
C PRO A 469 -15.73 -18.34 -12.22
N SER A 470 -14.60 -18.00 -11.59
CA SER A 470 -14.11 -18.63 -10.38
C SER A 470 -15.05 -18.52 -9.18
N ALA A 471 -15.99 -17.55 -9.17
CA ALA A 471 -16.98 -17.36 -8.10
C ALA A 471 -17.83 -18.59 -7.82
N ALA A 472 -18.04 -19.46 -8.81
CA ALA A 472 -18.77 -20.73 -8.61
C ALA A 472 -18.06 -21.67 -7.60
N GLN A 473 -16.75 -21.57 -7.47
CA GLN A 473 -15.94 -22.44 -6.59
C GLN A 473 -15.33 -21.65 -5.43
N TYR A 474 -14.75 -20.48 -5.68
CA TYR A 474 -14.04 -19.65 -4.73
C TYR A 474 -14.93 -18.51 -4.28
N ASN A 475 -15.66 -18.72 -3.20
CA ASN A 475 -16.56 -17.73 -2.62
C ASN A 475 -16.71 -17.96 -1.11
N VAL A 476 -17.10 -16.92 -0.39
CA VAL A 476 -17.19 -16.95 1.07
C VAL A 476 -18.07 -18.08 1.58
N GLU A 477 -19.26 -18.30 0.98
CA GLU A 477 -20.21 -19.31 1.46
C GLU A 477 -19.66 -20.74 1.28
N THR A 478 -19.02 -21.01 0.16
CA THR A 478 -18.44 -22.33 -0.13
C THR A 478 -17.22 -22.60 0.74
N GLU A 479 -16.30 -21.65 0.81
CA GLU A 479 -15.04 -21.82 1.53
C GLU A 479 -15.19 -21.86 3.04
N ARG A 480 -16.18 -21.18 3.61
CA ARG A 480 -16.50 -21.33 5.04
C ARG A 480 -16.81 -22.77 5.45
N LYS A 481 -17.36 -23.56 4.54
CA LYS A 481 -17.77 -24.97 4.81
C LYS A 481 -16.61 -25.95 4.68
N ASP A 482 -15.56 -25.60 3.95
CA ASP A 482 -14.37 -26.43 3.75
C ASP A 482 -13.28 -26.05 4.75
N PRO A 483 -12.97 -26.91 5.73
CA PRO A 483 -11.92 -26.62 6.72
C PRO A 483 -10.53 -26.46 6.10
N ASP A 484 -10.29 -26.96 4.89
CA ASP A 484 -9.01 -26.85 4.21
C ASP A 484 -8.98 -25.75 3.15
N SER A 485 -10.02 -24.91 3.04
CA SER A 485 -10.08 -23.78 2.12
C SER A 485 -9.00 -22.73 2.37
N ILE A 486 -8.81 -21.84 1.39
CA ILE A 486 -7.93 -20.67 1.51
C ILE A 486 -8.47 -19.75 2.60
N PHE A 487 -9.79 -19.47 2.62
CA PHE A 487 -10.46 -18.65 3.65
C PHE A 487 -10.20 -19.15 5.07
N ASN A 488 -10.45 -20.42 5.32
CA ASN A 488 -10.22 -21.00 6.65
C ASN A 488 -8.72 -21.08 7.00
N THR A 489 -7.83 -21.09 6.02
CA THR A 489 -6.39 -20.92 6.23
C THR A 489 -6.05 -19.53 6.74
N TYR A 490 -6.51 -18.46 6.06
CA TYR A 490 -6.32 -17.08 6.51
C TYR A 490 -6.90 -16.86 7.91
N LYS A 491 -8.13 -17.29 8.15
CA LYS A 491 -8.78 -17.20 9.47
C LYS A 491 -7.97 -17.84 10.58
N ARG A 492 -7.45 -19.06 10.36
CA ARG A 492 -6.58 -19.75 11.34
C ARG A 492 -5.25 -19.04 11.56
N LEU A 493 -4.63 -18.53 10.51
CA LEU A 493 -3.36 -17.82 10.61
C LEU A 493 -3.52 -16.48 11.32
N LEU A 494 -4.59 -15.74 11.07
CA LEU A 494 -4.92 -14.49 11.75
C LEU A 494 -5.16 -14.73 13.25
N ALA A 495 -5.94 -15.75 13.61
CA ALA A 495 -6.14 -16.12 15.01
C ALA A 495 -4.84 -16.58 15.69
N LEU A 496 -4.01 -17.34 14.98
CA LEU A 496 -2.69 -17.78 15.47
C LEU A 496 -1.76 -16.58 15.69
N ARG A 497 -1.68 -15.64 14.73
CA ARG A 497 -0.89 -14.41 14.87
C ARG A 497 -1.31 -13.60 16.09
N LYS A 498 -2.61 -13.37 16.28
CA LYS A 498 -3.15 -12.61 17.43
C LYS A 498 -2.83 -13.26 18.77
N SER A 499 -2.91 -14.58 18.86
CA SER A 499 -2.70 -15.32 20.11
C SER A 499 -1.24 -15.66 20.43
N ASN A 500 -0.34 -15.58 19.46
CA ASN A 500 1.07 -15.96 19.63
C ASN A 500 2.00 -14.74 19.60
N ALA A 501 2.54 -14.36 20.76
CA ALA A 501 3.40 -13.20 20.91
C ALA A 501 4.65 -13.24 20.00
N ALA A 502 5.21 -14.42 19.72
CA ALA A 502 6.35 -14.53 18.82
C ALA A 502 5.97 -14.18 17.37
N LEU A 503 4.78 -14.55 16.91
CA LEU A 503 4.29 -14.20 15.57
C LEU A 503 3.83 -12.73 15.48
N ARG A 504 3.22 -12.22 16.55
CA ARG A 504 2.71 -10.85 16.61
C ARG A 504 3.85 -9.83 16.74
N ASP A 505 4.68 -9.99 17.77
CA ASP A 505 5.64 -8.98 18.23
C ASP A 505 7.11 -9.40 18.09
N GLY A 506 7.34 -10.68 17.76
CA GLY A 506 8.67 -11.28 17.81
C GLY A 506 9.64 -10.70 16.77
N SER A 507 10.92 -10.75 17.10
CA SER A 507 11.99 -10.46 16.14
C SER A 507 12.00 -11.50 15.01
N TYR A 508 12.57 -11.11 13.87
CA TYR A 508 12.85 -12.01 12.76
C TYR A 508 14.31 -12.42 12.72
N GLN A 509 14.58 -13.67 12.36
CA GLN A 509 15.94 -14.14 12.08
C GLN A 509 15.92 -15.25 11.03
N ALA A 510 16.52 -15.03 9.87
CA ALA A 510 16.64 -16.06 8.84
C ALA A 510 17.44 -17.28 9.32
N VAL A 511 17.00 -18.47 8.90
CA VAL A 511 17.70 -19.74 9.08
C VAL A 511 17.77 -20.48 7.75
N ASN A 512 18.69 -21.46 7.63
CA ASN A 512 18.87 -22.24 6.41
C ASN A 512 19.14 -21.39 5.16
N GLU A 513 19.99 -20.37 5.33
CA GLU A 513 20.18 -19.25 4.39
C GLU A 513 20.69 -19.66 2.99
N SER A 514 21.35 -20.81 2.88
CA SER A 514 21.87 -21.34 1.60
C SER A 514 20.90 -22.25 0.83
N ASP A 515 19.73 -22.54 1.39
CA ASP A 515 18.76 -23.44 0.72
C ASP A 515 18.08 -22.72 -0.45
N PRO A 516 18.17 -23.25 -1.67
CA PRO A 516 17.58 -22.59 -2.84
C PRO A 516 16.05 -22.74 -2.94
N ASN A 517 15.45 -23.64 -2.16
CA ASN A 517 14.03 -23.98 -2.28
C ASN A 517 13.21 -23.73 -1.02
N VAL A 518 13.87 -23.67 0.14
CA VAL A 518 13.17 -23.50 1.41
C VAL A 518 13.53 -22.15 2.01
N PHE A 519 12.55 -21.29 2.16
CA PHE A 519 12.66 -20.08 2.95
C PHE A 519 12.26 -20.37 4.37
N ALA A 520 13.16 -20.15 5.33
CA ALA A 520 12.87 -20.41 6.73
C ALA A 520 13.45 -19.32 7.63
N PHE A 521 12.71 -19.02 8.71
CA PHE A 521 13.10 -18.02 9.69
C PHE A 521 12.53 -18.33 11.07
N LEU A 522 13.12 -17.70 12.08
CA LEU A 522 12.63 -17.71 13.45
C LEU A 522 11.90 -16.43 13.77
N ARG A 523 10.82 -16.55 14.55
CA ARG A 523 10.17 -15.45 15.25
C ARG A 523 10.37 -15.66 16.76
N ARG A 524 10.79 -14.60 17.48
CA ARG A 524 11.10 -14.73 18.91
C ARG A 524 10.53 -13.59 19.73
N SER A 525 9.88 -13.93 20.85
CA SER A 525 9.40 -13.00 21.85
C SER A 525 9.56 -13.61 23.23
N GLY A 526 10.38 -12.99 24.09
CA GLY A 526 10.71 -13.56 25.39
C GLY A 526 11.36 -14.94 25.26
N ASP A 527 10.82 -15.93 25.92
CA ASP A 527 11.24 -17.33 25.90
C ASP A 527 10.64 -18.13 24.73
N LYS A 528 9.66 -17.58 24.03
CA LYS A 528 9.00 -18.24 22.91
C LYS A 528 9.80 -18.10 21.62
N THR A 529 9.99 -19.22 20.94
CA THR A 529 10.62 -19.30 19.62
C THR A 529 9.72 -20.10 18.69
N VAL A 530 9.37 -19.51 17.55
CA VAL A 530 8.60 -20.13 16.49
C VAL A 530 9.48 -20.25 15.25
N LEU A 531 9.54 -21.43 14.65
CA LEU A 531 10.14 -21.71 13.36
C LEU A 531 9.03 -21.63 12.29
N VAL A 532 9.27 -20.82 11.26
CA VAL A 532 8.48 -20.80 10.03
C VAL A 532 9.33 -21.38 8.91
N ALA A 533 8.80 -22.31 8.13
CA ALA A 533 9.51 -22.93 7.01
C ALA A 533 8.57 -23.13 5.81
N LEU A 534 8.96 -22.58 4.66
CA LEU A 534 8.19 -22.52 3.43
C LEU A 534 8.97 -23.24 2.32
N ASN A 535 8.44 -24.35 1.81
CA ASN A 535 8.99 -25.00 0.64
C ASN A 535 8.44 -24.36 -0.64
N MET A 536 9.20 -23.47 -1.25
CA MET A 536 8.82 -22.75 -2.46
C MET A 536 9.13 -23.55 -3.73
N SER A 537 8.96 -24.87 -3.70
CA SER A 537 9.22 -25.73 -4.86
C SER A 537 8.20 -26.86 -5.01
N SER A 538 8.03 -27.35 -6.23
CA SER A 538 7.14 -28.47 -6.60
C SER A 538 7.67 -29.85 -6.19
N LYS A 539 8.71 -29.92 -5.36
CA LYS A 539 9.29 -31.19 -4.89
C LYS A 539 9.34 -31.25 -3.38
N SER A 540 9.11 -32.41 -2.78
CA SER A 540 9.33 -32.62 -1.35
C SER A 540 10.78 -32.33 -0.96
N ARG A 541 10.98 -31.71 0.21
CA ARG A 541 12.29 -31.32 0.75
C ARG A 541 12.50 -31.89 2.14
N LYS A 542 13.66 -32.50 2.35
CA LYS A 542 14.13 -32.92 3.69
C LYS A 542 15.13 -31.90 4.19
N VAL A 543 14.81 -31.24 5.28
CA VAL A 543 15.59 -30.11 5.81
C VAL A 543 15.99 -30.40 7.25
N SER A 544 17.19 -29.94 7.61
CA SER A 544 17.72 -29.96 8.97
C SER A 544 18.10 -28.55 9.38
N PHE A 545 17.40 -28.01 10.38
CA PHE A 545 17.66 -26.64 10.86
C PHE A 545 18.72 -26.63 11.95
N LYS A 546 19.81 -25.87 11.74
CA LYS A 546 20.93 -25.72 12.71
C LYS A 546 20.64 -24.56 13.66
N LEU A 547 19.58 -24.68 14.49
CA LEU A 547 19.10 -23.59 15.34
C LEU A 547 20.06 -23.21 16.46
N ALA A 548 20.95 -24.11 16.92
CA ALA A 548 21.95 -23.83 17.93
C ALA A 548 22.91 -22.68 17.51
N ALA A 549 23.24 -22.58 16.23
CA ALA A 549 24.06 -21.50 15.69
C ALA A 549 23.34 -20.12 15.77
N LYS A 550 22.05 -20.14 15.96
CA LYS A 550 21.20 -18.94 16.14
C LYS A 550 20.80 -18.73 17.61
N GLY A 551 21.47 -19.39 18.55
CA GLY A 551 21.24 -19.25 19.99
C GLY A 551 20.00 -19.99 20.51
N VAL A 552 19.40 -20.90 19.74
CA VAL A 552 18.25 -21.71 20.16
C VAL A 552 18.69 -23.08 20.61
N LYS A 553 18.38 -23.43 21.87
CA LYS A 553 18.77 -24.73 22.46
C LYS A 553 17.78 -25.85 22.19
N GLY A 554 16.52 -25.51 21.89
CA GLY A 554 15.44 -26.46 21.62
C GLY A 554 15.70 -27.31 20.37
N THR A 555 15.27 -28.56 20.40
CA THR A 555 15.38 -29.50 19.27
C THR A 555 14.05 -30.17 18.91
N GLY A 556 13.05 -30.06 19.78
CA GLY A 556 11.67 -30.49 19.54
C GLY A 556 10.87 -29.44 18.78
N LEU A 557 9.84 -29.90 18.09
CA LEU A 557 8.90 -29.04 17.39
C LEU A 557 7.47 -29.42 17.77
N THR A 558 6.69 -28.43 18.17
CA THR A 558 5.23 -28.54 18.30
C THR A 558 4.59 -27.79 17.15
N VAL A 559 3.92 -28.48 16.24
CA VAL A 559 3.29 -27.89 15.07
C VAL A 559 2.09 -27.03 15.50
N LEU A 560 2.12 -25.75 15.13
CA LEU A 560 1.02 -24.80 15.33
C LEU A 560 0.14 -24.71 14.07
N TYR A 561 0.77 -24.79 12.91
CA TYR A 561 0.10 -24.81 11.61
C TYR A 561 0.95 -25.56 10.58
N CYS A 562 0.32 -26.32 9.71
CA CYS A 562 0.96 -26.85 8.50
C CYS A 562 -0.06 -26.99 7.35
N SER A 563 0.41 -26.76 6.14
CA SER A 563 -0.33 -26.96 4.89
C SER A 563 0.63 -27.57 3.85
N PRO A 564 0.27 -28.69 3.19
CA PRO A 564 -0.91 -29.52 3.48
C PRO A 564 -0.88 -30.12 4.89
N ALA A 565 -2.07 -30.44 5.42
CA ALA A 565 -2.20 -31.02 6.75
C ALA A 565 -1.50 -32.38 6.86
N GLY A 566 -0.98 -32.73 8.06
CA GLY A 566 -0.47 -34.05 8.36
C GLY A 566 1.06 -34.22 8.33
N ALA A 567 1.83 -33.13 8.29
CA ALA A 567 3.27 -33.20 8.45
C ALA A 567 3.64 -33.77 9.84
N ALA A 568 4.19 -34.98 9.89
CA ALA A 568 4.73 -35.59 11.10
C ALA A 568 6.10 -34.98 11.42
N VAL A 569 6.12 -33.76 11.90
CA VAL A 569 7.33 -33.01 12.25
C VAL A 569 7.45 -32.93 13.77
N SER A 570 8.46 -33.55 14.33
CA SER A 570 8.71 -33.51 15.78
C SER A 570 10.07 -32.99 16.19
N ARG A 571 11.01 -32.85 15.24
CA ARG A 571 12.39 -32.43 15.52
C ARG A 571 12.95 -31.55 14.41
N VAL A 572 13.73 -30.52 14.80
CA VAL A 572 14.39 -29.57 13.89
C VAL A 572 15.38 -30.20 12.89
N LYS A 573 15.89 -31.40 13.18
CA LYS A 573 16.86 -32.11 12.32
C LYS A 573 16.23 -33.01 11.25
N GLN A 574 14.93 -33.21 11.29
CA GLN A 574 14.20 -34.13 10.40
C GLN A 574 12.85 -33.54 10.02
N VAL A 575 12.90 -32.44 9.30
CA VAL A 575 11.69 -31.79 8.77
C VAL A 575 11.53 -32.21 7.32
N GLU A 576 10.42 -32.86 7.01
CA GLU A 576 10.03 -33.15 5.63
C GLU A 576 8.87 -32.25 5.22
N LEU A 577 9.09 -31.46 4.18
CA LEU A 577 8.15 -30.50 3.63
C LEU A 577 7.67 -31.00 2.28
N ALA A 578 6.37 -31.27 2.13
CA ALA A 578 5.75 -31.60 0.85
C ALA A 578 5.94 -30.46 -0.17
N PRO A 579 5.62 -30.67 -1.47
CA PRO A 579 5.59 -29.58 -2.44
C PRO A 579 4.76 -28.40 -1.94
N PHE A 580 5.30 -27.19 -2.04
CA PHE A 580 4.68 -25.93 -1.60
C PHE A 580 4.16 -25.96 -0.15
N ALA A 581 4.75 -26.79 0.70
CA ALA A 581 4.33 -26.87 2.10
C ALA A 581 4.75 -25.63 2.90
N ALA A 582 3.87 -25.21 3.80
CA ALA A 582 4.13 -24.20 4.82
C ALA A 582 4.01 -24.82 6.21
N LEU A 583 4.98 -24.53 7.08
CA LEU A 583 5.05 -25.00 8.47
C LEU A 583 5.28 -23.82 9.41
N ILE A 584 4.48 -23.76 10.47
CA ILE A 584 4.71 -22.93 11.65
C ILE A 584 4.78 -23.85 12.86
N ALA A 585 5.88 -23.85 13.60
CA ALA A 585 6.08 -24.73 14.75
C ALA A 585 6.80 -24.01 15.90
N GLU A 586 6.34 -24.24 17.12
CA GLU A 586 7.06 -23.80 18.35
C GLU A 586 8.26 -24.71 18.59
N VAL A 587 9.40 -24.12 18.93
CA VAL A 587 10.65 -24.84 19.22
C VAL A 587 10.77 -25.09 20.71
N ASN A 588 10.87 -26.38 21.12
CA ASN A 588 10.93 -26.83 22.53
C ASN A 588 12.29 -27.42 22.89
#